data_f43ad0664c97f1a9af1aedf1b9f53013
#
_entry.id   f43ad0664c97f1a9af1aedf1b9f53013
#
_cell.length_a   1.000
_cell.length_b   1.000
_cell.length_c   1.000
_cell.angle_alpha   90.00
_cell.angle_beta   90.00
_cell.angle_gamma   90.00
#
_symmetry.space_group_name_H-M   'P 1'
#
loop_
_entity.id
_entity.type
_entity.pdbx_description
1 polymer ?
#
loop_
_entity_poly.entity_id
_entity_poly.type
_entity_poly.pdbx_seq_one_letter_code
_entity_poly.pdbx_strand_id
1 'polypeptide(L)'
;MKTDLNMELMKNIADLYYNSNLTQSEIAHRYNISRPKVSRLLADARENGIVKIFIDGRNEISRFQEEQLLKRFPLKAVKVISVPHDDDQLALQITAQETARFFSGFFRPHDRIGISWGYTLYTMARYFPELSLDDISLYQIIGHIDNTSTRNHASEIIDLMGQRLHTQNAFIFPCPAVFDSPLILEMLLHDSKVKKLYESMLQCNKLIVSLAPSDTSCCLYRSGYINYSDLDLMNQCGSVGSICCHFIDQKGKLCDEGLDQRTLAIPLDVLREKEYLFAYVTSSEKVPVLYSA
;
A
#
# COMPACT_ATOMS: atom_id res chain seq x y z
N MET A 1 -23.18 -17.42 23.72
CA MET A 1 -23.97 -16.34 24.34
C MET A 1 -23.28 -15.63 25.52
N LYS A 2 -22.88 -16.26 26.65
CA LYS A 2 -22.18 -15.51 27.74
C LYS A 2 -20.76 -15.05 27.35
N THR A 3 -20.03 -15.79 26.50
CA THR A 3 -18.68 -15.49 26.05
C THR A 3 -18.67 -14.30 25.08
N ASP A 4 -19.63 -14.23 24.16
CA ASP A 4 -19.77 -13.15 23.19
C ASP A 4 -20.12 -11.81 23.84
N LEU A 5 -21.02 -11.84 24.84
CA LEU A 5 -21.43 -10.65 25.58
C LEU A 5 -20.26 -10.06 26.41
N ASN A 6 -19.40 -10.94 26.96
CA ASN A 6 -18.21 -10.50 27.70
C ASN A 6 -17.13 -9.91 26.78
N MET A 7 -16.99 -10.46 25.58
CA MET A 7 -16.06 -9.96 24.56
C MET A 7 -16.47 -8.58 24.04
N GLU A 8 -17.76 -8.37 23.80
CA GLU A 8 -18.33 -7.09 23.39
C GLU A 8 -18.18 -6.03 24.49
N LEU A 9 -18.43 -6.39 25.74
CA LEU A 9 -18.20 -5.50 26.88
C LEU A 9 -16.72 -5.09 27.00
N MET A 10 -15.79 -6.02 26.83
CA MET A 10 -14.36 -5.73 26.84
C MET A 10 -13.97 -4.76 25.72
N LYS A 11 -14.49 -4.95 24.49
CA LYS A 11 -14.25 -4.03 23.35
C LYS A 11 -14.73 -2.62 23.67
N ASN A 12 -15.96 -2.48 24.15
CA ASN A 12 -16.57 -1.19 24.46
C ASN A 12 -15.82 -0.46 25.59
N ILE A 13 -15.43 -1.16 26.65
CA ILE A 13 -14.64 -0.59 27.75
C ILE A 13 -13.25 -0.17 27.27
N ALA A 14 -12.61 -0.97 26.41
CA ALA A 14 -11.33 -0.66 25.84
C ALA A 14 -11.39 0.58 24.94
N ASP A 15 -12.41 0.69 24.09
CA ASP A 15 -12.63 1.85 23.22
C ASP A 15 -12.81 3.15 24.02
N LEU A 16 -13.64 3.10 25.08
CA LEU A 16 -13.84 4.26 25.95
C LEU A 16 -12.56 4.69 26.69
N TYR A 17 -11.73 3.73 27.07
CA TYR A 17 -10.50 4.03 27.81
C TYR A 17 -9.38 4.53 26.89
N TYR A 18 -9.11 3.82 25.76
CA TYR A 18 -7.96 4.09 24.90
C TYR A 18 -8.23 5.14 23.81
N ASN A 19 -9.45 5.17 23.27
CA ASN A 19 -9.79 6.09 22.16
C ASN A 19 -10.55 7.33 22.64
N SER A 20 -11.45 7.16 23.64
CA SER A 20 -12.25 8.27 24.16
C SER A 20 -11.63 8.94 25.41
N ASN A 21 -10.47 8.47 25.88
CA ASN A 21 -9.72 8.98 27.04
C ASN A 21 -10.53 9.07 28.35
N LEU A 22 -11.57 8.23 28.51
CA LEU A 22 -12.30 8.16 29.78
C LEU A 22 -11.44 7.47 30.83
N THR A 23 -11.51 7.95 32.07
CA THR A 23 -10.87 7.30 33.22
C THR A 23 -11.58 6.00 33.58
N GLN A 24 -10.87 5.07 34.23
CA GLN A 24 -11.48 3.83 34.73
C GLN A 24 -12.66 4.09 35.73
N SER A 25 -12.64 5.22 36.40
CA SER A 25 -13.71 5.61 37.32
C SER A 25 -14.99 6.06 36.61
N GLU A 26 -14.84 6.84 35.54
CA GLU A 26 -15.96 7.27 34.69
C GLU A 26 -16.59 6.08 33.96
N ILE A 27 -15.76 5.16 33.46
CA ILE A 27 -16.24 3.91 32.84
C ILE A 27 -16.97 3.04 33.83
N ALA A 28 -16.43 2.91 35.06
CA ALA A 28 -17.06 2.16 36.15
C ALA A 28 -18.44 2.70 36.47
N HIS A 29 -18.57 4.02 36.58
CA HIS A 29 -19.86 4.69 36.81
C HIS A 29 -20.84 4.47 35.64
N ARG A 30 -20.37 4.63 34.39
CA ARG A 30 -21.19 4.49 33.16
C ARG A 30 -21.78 3.09 33.00
N TYR A 31 -20.99 2.05 33.33
CA TYR A 31 -21.41 0.65 33.20
C TYR A 31 -21.97 0.05 34.52
N ASN A 32 -22.07 0.83 35.58
CA ASN A 32 -22.49 0.39 36.93
C ASN A 32 -21.72 -0.84 37.42
N ILE A 33 -20.39 -0.82 37.26
CA ILE A 33 -19.46 -1.86 37.72
C ILE A 33 -18.36 -1.24 38.59
N SER A 34 -17.64 -2.05 39.34
CA SER A 34 -16.54 -1.54 40.18
C SER A 34 -15.30 -1.16 39.31
N ARG A 35 -14.53 -0.14 39.73
CA ARG A 35 -13.27 0.23 39.10
C ARG A 35 -12.28 -0.94 38.98
N PRO A 36 -12.09 -1.82 39.98
CA PRO A 36 -11.27 -3.03 39.84
C PRO A 36 -11.75 -3.95 38.73
N LYS A 37 -13.07 -4.04 38.50
CA LYS A 37 -13.63 -4.83 37.40
C LYS A 37 -13.28 -4.21 36.03
N VAL A 38 -13.33 -2.89 35.89
CA VAL A 38 -12.86 -2.19 34.66
C VAL A 38 -11.37 -2.47 34.41
N SER A 39 -10.53 -2.35 35.46
CA SER A 39 -9.11 -2.65 35.36
C SER A 39 -8.82 -4.08 34.89
N ARG A 40 -9.58 -5.07 35.44
CA ARG A 40 -9.46 -6.48 35.03
C ARG A 40 -9.89 -6.66 33.56
N LEU A 41 -11.03 -6.09 33.16
CA LEU A 41 -11.51 -6.18 31.78
C LEU A 41 -10.54 -5.54 30.77
N LEU A 42 -9.85 -4.46 31.14
CA LEU A 42 -8.80 -3.87 30.33
C LEU A 42 -7.54 -4.75 30.24
N ALA A 43 -7.18 -5.46 31.31
CA ALA A 43 -6.11 -6.44 31.29
C ALA A 43 -6.48 -7.64 30.41
N ASP A 44 -7.68 -8.19 30.62
CA ASP A 44 -8.20 -9.30 29.81
C ASP A 44 -8.31 -8.91 28.32
N ALA A 45 -8.67 -7.65 28.01
CA ALA A 45 -8.71 -7.14 26.65
C ALA A 45 -7.33 -7.12 25.98
N ARG A 46 -6.26 -6.86 26.74
CA ARG A 46 -4.88 -6.95 26.24
C ARG A 46 -4.44 -8.41 26.08
N GLU A 47 -4.70 -9.26 27.06
CA GLU A 47 -4.34 -10.69 27.00
C GLU A 47 -5.07 -11.42 25.87
N ASN A 48 -6.32 -11.06 25.59
CA ASN A 48 -7.09 -11.64 24.47
C ASN A 48 -6.84 -10.95 23.12
N GLY A 49 -5.87 -10.03 23.03
CA GLY A 49 -5.50 -9.35 21.78
C GLY A 49 -6.55 -8.36 21.24
N ILE A 50 -7.61 -8.03 22.04
CA ILE A 50 -8.60 -7.00 21.72
C ILE A 50 -7.93 -5.61 21.71
N VAL A 51 -7.02 -5.39 22.67
CA VAL A 51 -6.19 -4.18 22.76
C VAL A 51 -4.75 -4.55 22.48
N LYS A 52 -4.19 -3.97 21.43
CA LYS A 52 -2.77 -4.05 21.13
C LYS A 52 -2.17 -2.66 21.35
N ILE A 53 -1.27 -2.54 22.33
CA ILE A 53 -0.59 -1.27 22.64
C ILE A 53 0.74 -1.29 21.90
N PHE A 54 0.89 -0.32 21.02
CA PHE A 54 2.14 -0.08 20.33
C PHE A 54 2.77 1.21 20.88
N ILE A 55 4.00 1.11 21.38
CA ILE A 55 4.76 2.27 21.81
C ILE A 55 5.64 2.68 20.64
N ASP A 56 5.34 3.83 20.03
CA ASP A 56 6.15 4.41 18.96
C ASP A 56 7.55 4.74 19.51
N GLY A 57 8.39 3.71 19.55
CA GLY A 57 9.80 3.86 19.81
C GLY A 57 10.52 4.05 18.49
N ARG A 58 10.77 5.31 18.08
CA ARG A 58 11.89 5.56 17.15
C ARG A 58 13.16 5.03 17.79
N ASN A 59 13.39 3.75 17.54
CA ASN A 59 14.53 3.00 18.01
C ASN A 59 15.78 3.64 17.41
N GLU A 60 16.84 3.84 18.19
CA GLU A 60 18.15 4.30 17.69
C GLU A 60 18.65 3.44 16.52
N ILE A 61 18.31 2.15 16.53
CA ILE A 61 18.60 1.20 15.45
C ILE A 61 17.91 1.63 14.13
N SER A 62 16.64 1.97 14.18
CA SER A 62 15.90 2.41 12.97
C SER A 62 16.49 3.71 12.41
N ARG A 63 16.83 4.67 13.24
CA ARG A 63 17.50 5.91 12.82
C ARG A 63 18.87 5.65 12.18
N PHE A 64 19.65 4.79 12.80
CA PHE A 64 20.94 4.39 12.24
C PHE A 64 20.78 3.73 10.87
N GLN A 65 19.79 2.84 10.71
CA GLN A 65 19.49 2.20 9.42
C GLN A 65 19.02 3.22 8.37
N GLU A 66 18.15 4.17 8.73
CA GLU A 66 17.71 5.26 7.87
C GLU A 66 18.90 6.08 7.36
N GLU A 67 19.82 6.46 8.26
CA GLU A 67 21.04 7.19 7.90
C GLU A 67 21.97 6.40 6.96
N GLN A 68 22.14 5.09 7.20
CA GLN A 68 22.95 4.23 6.33
C GLN A 68 22.35 4.12 4.92
N LEU A 69 21.00 3.97 4.83
CA LEU A 69 20.31 3.93 3.54
C LEU A 69 20.43 5.25 2.77
N LEU A 70 20.25 6.39 3.47
CA LEU A 70 20.40 7.72 2.86
C LEU A 70 21.82 8.01 2.38
N LYS A 71 22.85 7.47 3.08
CA LYS A 71 24.26 7.60 2.66
C LYS A 71 24.61 6.73 1.45
N ARG A 72 23.95 5.57 1.33
CA ARG A 72 24.27 4.57 0.31
C ARG A 72 23.50 4.77 -0.99
N PHE A 73 22.29 5.31 -0.92
CA PHE A 73 21.38 5.47 -2.05
C PHE A 73 20.96 6.93 -2.20
N PRO A 74 20.71 7.41 -3.44
CA PRO A 74 20.26 8.77 -3.71
C PRO A 74 18.76 8.96 -3.36
N LEU A 75 18.37 8.60 -2.14
CA LEU A 75 16.99 8.69 -1.66
C LEU A 75 16.72 10.08 -1.07
N LYS A 76 15.55 10.64 -1.34
CA LYS A 76 15.10 11.91 -0.74
C LYS A 76 14.72 11.76 0.72
N ALA A 77 14.13 10.62 1.08
CA ALA A 77 13.74 10.28 2.45
C ALA A 77 13.60 8.78 2.62
N VAL A 78 13.80 8.30 3.83
CA VAL A 78 13.64 6.89 4.23
C VAL A 78 12.95 6.84 5.58
N LYS A 79 12.08 5.87 5.77
CA LYS A 79 11.49 5.52 7.05
C LYS A 79 11.64 4.02 7.28
N VAL A 80 12.36 3.65 8.34
CA VAL A 80 12.49 2.28 8.82
C VAL A 80 11.55 2.08 9.99
N ILE A 81 10.64 1.12 9.87
CA ILE A 81 9.59 0.85 10.84
C ILE A 81 9.89 -0.46 11.54
N SER A 82 10.13 -0.41 12.84
CA SER A 82 10.30 -1.61 13.67
C SER A 82 8.94 -2.25 13.94
N VAL A 83 8.85 -3.56 13.74
CA VAL A 83 7.61 -4.33 13.92
C VAL A 83 7.86 -5.56 14.78
N PRO A 84 6.83 -6.09 15.47
CA PRO A 84 6.92 -7.39 16.12
C PRO A 84 7.20 -8.50 15.10
N HIS A 85 7.98 -9.51 15.51
CA HIS A 85 8.38 -10.61 14.62
C HIS A 85 7.36 -11.77 14.60
N ASP A 86 6.45 -11.82 15.54
CA ASP A 86 5.57 -12.95 15.86
C ASP A 86 4.10 -12.70 15.50
N ASP A 87 3.76 -11.56 14.89
CA ASP A 87 2.41 -11.22 14.46
C ASP A 87 2.45 -10.44 13.13
N ASP A 88 2.41 -11.16 12.01
CA ASP A 88 2.44 -10.58 10.66
C ASP A 88 1.29 -9.60 10.40
N GLN A 89 0.10 -9.86 10.98
CA GLN A 89 -1.04 -8.99 10.81
C GLN A 89 -0.85 -7.65 11.54
N LEU A 90 -0.33 -7.70 12.75
CA LEU A 90 0.02 -6.50 13.51
C LEU A 90 1.17 -5.75 12.84
N ALA A 91 2.19 -6.45 12.38
CA ALA A 91 3.31 -5.87 11.65
C ALA A 91 2.84 -5.12 10.39
N LEU A 92 1.94 -5.72 9.60
CA LEU A 92 1.35 -5.09 8.44
C LEU A 92 0.52 -3.85 8.81
N GLN A 93 -0.27 -3.92 9.89
CA GLN A 93 -1.05 -2.77 10.36
C GLN A 93 -0.18 -1.60 10.79
N ILE A 94 0.85 -1.85 11.59
CA ILE A 94 1.79 -0.83 12.08
C ILE A 94 2.52 -0.18 10.89
N THR A 95 3.08 -0.99 9.99
CA THR A 95 3.78 -0.48 8.83
C THR A 95 2.86 0.33 7.93
N ALA A 96 1.61 -0.08 7.74
CA ALA A 96 0.62 0.65 6.96
C ALA A 96 0.30 2.03 7.58
N GLN A 97 0.10 2.10 8.89
CA GLN A 97 -0.18 3.36 9.60
C GLN A 97 1.00 4.34 9.52
N GLU A 98 2.21 3.85 9.82
CA GLU A 98 3.42 4.69 9.78
C GLU A 98 3.76 5.13 8.36
N THR A 99 3.59 4.25 7.37
CA THR A 99 3.80 4.59 5.95
C THR A 99 2.79 5.64 5.48
N ALA A 100 1.51 5.47 5.81
CA ALA A 100 0.47 6.44 5.46
C ALA A 100 0.79 7.84 6.03
N ARG A 101 1.17 7.91 7.31
CA ARG A 101 1.60 9.16 7.96
C ARG A 101 2.86 9.74 7.32
N PHE A 102 3.84 8.90 6.99
CA PHE A 102 5.08 9.35 6.37
C PHE A 102 4.84 9.91 4.96
N PHE A 103 4.10 9.22 4.12
CA PHE A 103 3.81 9.66 2.75
C PHE A 103 2.96 10.94 2.73
N SER A 104 1.97 11.05 3.62
CA SER A 104 1.10 12.23 3.71
C SER A 104 1.86 13.52 3.97
N GLY A 105 2.99 13.46 4.65
CA GLY A 105 3.86 14.62 4.92
C GLY A 105 4.47 15.25 3.66
N PHE A 106 4.46 14.54 2.52
CA PHE A 106 5.00 15.04 1.24
C PHE A 106 3.93 15.59 0.31
N PHE A 107 2.64 15.42 0.62
CA PHE A 107 1.56 15.89 -0.24
C PHE A 107 1.38 17.40 -0.11
N ARG A 108 1.08 18.05 -1.23
CA ARG A 108 0.92 19.49 -1.34
C ARG A 108 -0.34 19.80 -2.15
N PRO A 109 -0.92 21.02 -2.05
CA PRO A 109 -1.94 21.48 -2.98
C PRO A 109 -1.49 21.34 -4.43
N HIS A 110 -2.44 21.04 -5.32
CA HIS A 110 -2.26 20.83 -6.76
C HIS A 110 -1.44 19.58 -7.14
N ASP A 111 -1.15 18.68 -6.20
CA ASP A 111 -0.47 17.42 -6.54
C ASP A 111 -1.34 16.54 -7.43
N ARG A 112 -0.69 15.91 -8.38
CA ARG A 112 -1.23 14.85 -9.23
C ARG A 112 -0.58 13.54 -8.80
N ILE A 113 -1.33 12.72 -8.07
CA ILE A 113 -0.80 11.53 -7.41
C ILE A 113 -1.20 10.29 -8.19
N GLY A 114 -0.23 9.58 -8.71
CA GLY A 114 -0.41 8.27 -9.30
C GLY A 114 -0.29 7.17 -8.25
N ILE A 115 -1.23 6.22 -8.26
CA ILE A 115 -1.26 5.14 -7.26
C ILE A 115 -1.38 3.81 -7.98
N SER A 116 -0.46 2.90 -7.67
CA SER A 116 -0.53 1.50 -8.03
C SER A 116 -1.55 0.78 -7.15
N TRP A 117 -1.71 -0.52 -7.33
CA TRP A 117 -2.61 -1.34 -6.53
C TRP A 117 -1.87 -2.51 -5.86
N GLY A 118 -2.57 -3.17 -4.95
CA GLY A 118 -2.10 -4.33 -4.19
C GLY A 118 -2.49 -4.26 -2.73
N TYR A 119 -2.53 -5.42 -2.08
CA TYR A 119 -3.02 -5.56 -0.70
C TYR A 119 -2.26 -4.66 0.30
N THR A 120 -0.95 -4.51 0.12
CA THR A 120 -0.10 -3.65 0.94
C THR A 120 -0.54 -2.17 0.85
N LEU A 121 -0.75 -1.68 -0.39
CA LEU A 121 -1.21 -0.30 -0.61
C LEU A 121 -2.66 -0.09 -0.17
N TYR A 122 -3.52 -1.08 -0.33
CA TYR A 122 -4.88 -1.05 0.20
C TYR A 122 -4.89 -0.89 1.72
N THR A 123 -4.04 -1.67 2.42
CA THR A 123 -3.93 -1.56 3.87
C THR A 123 -3.43 -0.18 4.28
N MET A 124 -2.45 0.38 3.59
CA MET A 124 -1.97 1.74 3.82
C MET A 124 -3.07 2.80 3.59
N ALA A 125 -3.83 2.70 2.50
CA ALA A 125 -4.90 3.63 2.17
C ALA A 125 -6.00 3.70 3.26
N ARG A 126 -6.30 2.59 3.92
CA ARG A 126 -7.24 2.54 5.05
C ARG A 126 -6.81 3.40 6.25
N TYR A 127 -5.51 3.56 6.43
CA TYR A 127 -4.91 4.34 7.52
C TYR A 127 -4.42 5.71 7.08
N PHE A 128 -4.66 6.09 5.83
CA PHE A 128 -4.22 7.38 5.35
C PHE A 128 -4.93 8.50 6.14
N PRO A 129 -4.19 9.52 6.64
CA PRO A 129 -4.80 10.60 7.39
C PRO A 129 -5.70 11.45 6.50
N GLU A 130 -6.69 12.09 7.09
CA GLU A 130 -7.50 13.09 6.40
C GLU A 130 -6.66 14.34 6.16
N LEU A 131 -6.64 14.79 4.91
CA LEU A 131 -5.95 16.01 4.49
C LEU A 131 -6.89 16.82 3.60
N SER A 132 -7.05 18.08 3.92
CA SER A 132 -7.74 19.04 3.07
C SER A 132 -6.70 19.81 2.26
N LEU A 133 -6.48 19.38 1.02
CA LEU A 133 -5.52 19.97 0.09
C LEU A 133 -6.24 20.42 -1.16
N ASP A 134 -6.02 21.68 -1.55
CA ASP A 134 -6.68 22.26 -2.71
C ASP A 134 -6.23 21.59 -4.01
N ASP A 135 -7.19 21.29 -4.89
CA ASP A 135 -7.00 20.81 -6.27
C ASP A 135 -6.07 19.61 -6.43
N ILE A 136 -6.15 18.66 -5.49
CA ILE A 136 -5.42 17.39 -5.58
C ILE A 136 -6.15 16.41 -6.52
N SER A 137 -5.40 15.65 -7.31
CA SER A 137 -5.95 14.67 -8.24
C SER A 137 -5.28 13.30 -8.05
N LEU A 138 -6.08 12.24 -8.15
CA LEU A 138 -5.63 10.86 -7.99
C LEU A 138 -5.79 10.10 -9.32
N TYR A 139 -4.79 9.33 -9.68
CA TYR A 139 -4.78 8.52 -10.89
C TYR A 139 -4.34 7.09 -10.57
N GLN A 140 -5.11 6.12 -10.98
CA GLN A 140 -4.62 4.75 -11.07
C GLN A 140 -3.53 4.70 -12.14
N ILE A 141 -2.37 4.08 -11.85
CA ILE A 141 -1.21 4.05 -12.78
C ILE A 141 -0.99 2.71 -13.45
N ILE A 142 -1.87 1.75 -13.22
CA ILE A 142 -1.87 0.42 -13.85
C ILE A 142 -3.32 0.08 -14.16
N GLY A 143 -3.58 -0.59 -15.27
CA GLY A 143 -4.89 -1.12 -15.59
C GLY A 143 -5.47 -2.02 -14.49
N HIS A 144 -6.73 -2.36 -14.57
CA HIS A 144 -7.42 -3.18 -13.57
C HIS A 144 -7.07 -4.66 -13.72
N ILE A 145 -7.08 -5.42 -12.63
CA ILE A 145 -7.08 -6.88 -12.64
C ILE A 145 -8.43 -7.35 -12.13
N ASP A 146 -9.24 -7.88 -13.02
CA ASP A 146 -10.60 -8.28 -12.73
C ASP A 146 -10.66 -9.71 -12.14
N ASN A 147 -10.23 -9.84 -10.88
CA ASN A 147 -10.33 -11.11 -10.16
C ASN A 147 -10.54 -10.88 -8.66
N THR A 148 -11.72 -11.21 -8.17
CA THR A 148 -12.07 -11.10 -6.74
C THR A 148 -11.19 -11.94 -5.82
N SER A 149 -10.53 -12.97 -6.34
CA SER A 149 -9.64 -13.84 -5.56
C SER A 149 -8.26 -13.23 -5.30
N THR A 150 -7.82 -12.25 -6.09
CA THR A 150 -6.46 -11.70 -6.02
C THR A 150 -6.29 -10.54 -5.05
N ARG A 151 -7.40 -9.96 -4.55
CA ARG A 151 -7.40 -8.84 -3.60
C ARG A 151 -6.47 -7.68 -4.02
N ASN A 152 -6.53 -7.29 -5.29
CA ASN A 152 -5.72 -6.17 -5.78
C ASN A 152 -6.22 -4.80 -5.29
N HIS A 153 -7.54 -4.68 -5.01
CA HIS A 153 -8.19 -3.51 -4.43
C HIS A 153 -7.94 -2.19 -5.20
N ALA A 154 -7.80 -2.25 -6.52
CA ALA A 154 -7.42 -1.07 -7.30
C ALA A 154 -8.42 0.10 -7.16
N SER A 155 -9.72 -0.17 -7.32
CA SER A 155 -10.77 0.84 -7.17
C SER A 155 -10.90 1.31 -5.74
N GLU A 156 -10.88 0.37 -4.77
CA GLU A 156 -11.02 0.68 -3.35
C GLU A 156 -9.88 1.57 -2.82
N ILE A 157 -8.66 1.41 -3.35
CA ILE A 157 -7.52 2.27 -2.99
C ILE A 157 -7.81 3.70 -3.43
N ILE A 158 -8.23 3.90 -4.68
CA ILE A 158 -8.54 5.23 -5.23
C ILE A 158 -9.70 5.87 -4.48
N ASP A 159 -10.75 5.11 -4.18
CA ASP A 159 -11.92 5.58 -3.43
C ASP A 159 -11.56 5.99 -2.00
N LEU A 160 -10.81 5.13 -1.28
CA LEU A 160 -10.35 5.43 0.09
C LEU A 160 -9.46 6.68 0.12
N MET A 161 -8.51 6.77 -0.81
CA MET A 161 -7.63 7.93 -0.89
C MET A 161 -8.38 9.19 -1.28
N GLY A 162 -9.37 9.09 -2.19
CA GLY A 162 -10.24 10.21 -2.57
C GLY A 162 -11.04 10.74 -1.39
N GLN A 163 -11.61 9.86 -0.58
CA GLN A 163 -12.31 10.23 0.65
C GLN A 163 -11.38 10.92 1.66
N ARG A 164 -10.19 10.35 1.90
CA ARG A 164 -9.19 10.90 2.83
C ARG A 164 -8.62 12.26 2.41
N LEU A 165 -8.52 12.50 1.12
CA LEU A 165 -8.00 13.74 0.55
C LEU A 165 -9.10 14.72 0.16
N HIS A 166 -10.36 14.41 0.46
CA HIS A 166 -11.55 15.20 0.14
C HIS A 166 -11.60 15.67 -1.32
N THR A 167 -11.18 14.79 -2.26
CA THR A 167 -11.16 15.08 -3.69
C THR A 167 -12.17 14.24 -4.48
N GLN A 168 -12.81 14.86 -5.47
CA GLN A 168 -13.62 14.19 -6.50
C GLN A 168 -12.81 13.92 -7.78
N ASN A 169 -11.58 14.45 -7.88
CA ASN A 169 -10.69 14.27 -9.01
C ASN A 169 -9.93 12.95 -8.88
N ALA A 170 -10.65 11.82 -8.95
CA ALA A 170 -10.13 10.47 -8.79
C ALA A 170 -10.43 9.65 -10.05
N PHE A 171 -9.40 9.12 -10.70
CA PHE A 171 -9.49 8.52 -12.02
C PHE A 171 -8.95 7.09 -12.02
N ILE A 172 -9.73 6.17 -12.59
CA ILE A 172 -9.36 4.75 -12.77
C ILE A 172 -9.38 4.38 -14.24
N PHE A 173 -8.58 3.38 -14.64
CA PHE A 173 -8.67 2.76 -15.96
C PHE A 173 -9.67 1.61 -15.91
N PRO A 174 -10.82 1.71 -16.59
CA PRO A 174 -11.83 0.65 -16.62
C PRO A 174 -11.48 -0.43 -17.66
N CYS A 175 -10.23 -0.89 -17.66
CA CYS A 175 -9.73 -1.87 -18.62
C CYS A 175 -8.63 -2.72 -17.98
N PRO A 176 -8.34 -3.92 -18.52
CA PRO A 176 -7.35 -4.83 -17.98
C PRO A 176 -5.95 -4.21 -17.88
N ALA A 177 -5.15 -4.70 -16.91
CA ALA A 177 -3.74 -4.35 -16.80
C ALA A 177 -2.91 -4.95 -17.94
N VAL A 178 -3.24 -6.17 -18.38
CA VAL A 178 -2.52 -6.87 -19.44
C VAL A 178 -3.50 -7.31 -20.51
N PHE A 179 -3.17 -7.07 -21.76
CA PHE A 179 -3.94 -7.44 -22.94
C PHE A 179 -3.36 -8.66 -23.65
N ASP A 180 -4.16 -9.34 -24.46
CA ASP A 180 -3.71 -10.50 -25.23
C ASP A 180 -2.69 -10.14 -26.31
N SER A 181 -2.74 -8.91 -26.82
CA SER A 181 -1.74 -8.43 -27.81
C SER A 181 -1.44 -6.95 -27.64
N PRO A 182 -0.21 -6.51 -28.04
CA PRO A 182 0.15 -5.09 -28.05
C PRO A 182 -0.77 -4.22 -28.91
N LEU A 183 -1.29 -4.77 -30.02
CA LEU A 183 -2.19 -4.05 -30.93
C LEU A 183 -3.52 -3.63 -30.24
N ILE A 184 -4.06 -4.47 -29.35
CA ILE A 184 -5.29 -4.16 -28.62
C ILE A 184 -5.03 -2.95 -27.70
N LEU A 185 -3.92 -2.94 -26.96
CA LEU A 185 -3.53 -1.82 -26.12
C LEU A 185 -3.31 -0.55 -26.96
N GLU A 186 -2.59 -0.65 -28.06
CA GLU A 186 -2.35 0.48 -28.97
C GLU A 186 -3.67 1.08 -29.46
N MET A 187 -4.60 0.25 -29.95
CA MET A 187 -5.94 0.71 -30.40
C MET A 187 -6.72 1.39 -29.27
N LEU A 188 -6.67 0.84 -28.06
CA LEU A 188 -7.32 1.43 -26.88
C LEU A 188 -6.76 2.82 -26.57
N LEU A 189 -5.45 2.98 -26.63
CA LEU A 189 -4.77 4.25 -26.38
C LEU A 189 -4.98 5.31 -27.48
N HIS A 190 -5.54 4.90 -28.64
CA HIS A 190 -5.98 5.84 -29.68
C HIS A 190 -7.39 6.37 -29.44
N ASP A 191 -8.21 5.76 -28.57
CA ASP A 191 -9.48 6.36 -28.15
C ASP A 191 -9.23 7.70 -27.45
N SER A 192 -9.94 8.74 -27.84
CA SER A 192 -9.68 10.11 -27.40
C SER A 192 -9.82 10.31 -25.88
N LYS A 193 -10.72 9.58 -25.23
CA LYS A 193 -10.94 9.68 -23.78
C LYS A 193 -9.90 8.88 -23.00
N VAL A 194 -9.59 7.67 -23.46
CA VAL A 194 -8.56 6.82 -22.85
C VAL A 194 -7.19 7.47 -23.01
N LYS A 195 -6.86 8.00 -24.19
CA LYS A 195 -5.65 8.75 -24.47
C LYS A 195 -5.47 9.92 -23.51
N LYS A 196 -6.51 10.75 -23.35
CA LYS A 196 -6.48 11.89 -22.41
C LYS A 196 -6.24 11.45 -20.96
N LEU A 197 -6.85 10.35 -20.53
CA LEU A 197 -6.65 9.80 -19.20
C LEU A 197 -5.21 9.30 -19.03
N TYR A 198 -4.70 8.57 -20.02
CA TYR A 198 -3.33 8.06 -20.03
C TYR A 198 -2.30 9.21 -19.99
N GLU A 199 -2.46 10.22 -20.83
CA GLU A 199 -1.62 11.42 -20.83
C GLU A 199 -1.68 12.15 -19.47
N SER A 200 -2.86 12.21 -18.85
CA SER A 200 -3.03 12.79 -17.52
C SER A 200 -2.31 11.99 -16.43
N MET A 201 -2.33 10.66 -16.51
CA MET A 201 -1.56 9.77 -15.63
C MET A 201 -0.05 9.99 -15.79
N LEU A 202 0.43 10.14 -17.01
CA LEU A 202 1.86 10.42 -17.26
C LEU A 202 2.33 11.74 -16.65
N GLN A 203 1.42 12.69 -16.40
CA GLN A 203 1.73 13.98 -15.79
C GLN A 203 1.68 13.95 -14.24
N CYS A 204 1.45 12.81 -13.60
CA CYS A 204 1.56 12.72 -12.14
C CYS A 204 2.97 13.11 -11.70
N ASN A 205 3.06 13.98 -10.69
CA ASN A 205 4.33 14.42 -10.12
C ASN A 205 4.77 13.54 -8.92
N LYS A 206 3.83 12.83 -8.31
CA LYS A 206 4.08 11.89 -7.22
C LYS A 206 3.47 10.54 -7.54
N LEU A 207 4.23 9.48 -7.29
CA LEU A 207 3.78 8.11 -7.54
C LEU A 207 3.95 7.26 -6.29
N ILE A 208 2.91 6.50 -5.95
CA ILE A 208 2.96 5.46 -4.92
C ILE A 208 2.91 4.12 -5.64
N VAL A 209 4.01 3.38 -5.58
CA VAL A 209 4.19 2.15 -6.34
C VAL A 209 4.21 0.91 -5.47
N SER A 210 3.73 -0.19 -6.03
CA SER A 210 3.85 -1.52 -5.46
C SER A 210 5.00 -2.28 -6.12
N LEU A 211 5.63 -3.13 -5.32
CA LEU A 211 6.65 -4.08 -5.74
C LEU A 211 6.15 -5.50 -5.55
N ALA A 212 6.50 -6.40 -6.45
CA ALA A 212 6.17 -7.82 -6.32
C ALA A 212 7.39 -8.69 -6.65
N PRO A 213 7.55 -9.86 -5.99
CA PRO A 213 8.59 -10.80 -6.35
C PRO A 213 8.30 -11.47 -7.70
N SER A 214 9.30 -12.11 -8.30
CA SER A 214 9.18 -12.86 -9.56
C SER A 214 8.89 -14.33 -9.29
N ASP A 215 7.76 -14.61 -8.63
CA ASP A 215 7.31 -15.96 -8.28
C ASP A 215 5.79 -16.09 -8.36
N THR A 216 5.27 -17.26 -7.96
CA THR A 216 3.83 -17.57 -8.00
C THR A 216 2.97 -16.76 -7.03
N SER A 217 3.57 -16.00 -6.12
CA SER A 217 2.86 -15.07 -5.24
C SER A 217 2.50 -13.75 -5.92
N CYS A 218 3.15 -13.45 -7.05
CA CYS A 218 2.92 -12.23 -7.80
C CYS A 218 1.47 -12.15 -8.32
N CYS A 219 0.91 -10.94 -8.31
CA CYS A 219 -0.49 -10.70 -8.63
C CYS A 219 -0.85 -11.10 -10.06
N LEU A 220 0.02 -10.85 -11.04
CA LEU A 220 -0.22 -11.21 -12.44
C LEU A 220 -0.32 -12.73 -12.64
N TYR A 221 0.50 -13.51 -11.96
CA TYR A 221 0.40 -14.97 -11.98
C TYR A 221 -0.90 -15.45 -11.32
N ARG A 222 -1.21 -14.97 -10.13
CA ARG A 222 -2.42 -15.36 -9.39
C ARG A 222 -3.71 -14.98 -10.10
N SER A 223 -3.67 -13.97 -10.96
CA SER A 223 -4.79 -13.52 -11.78
C SER A 223 -4.86 -14.20 -13.15
N GLY A 224 -3.89 -15.05 -13.48
CA GLY A 224 -3.84 -15.78 -14.74
C GLY A 224 -3.41 -14.95 -15.96
N TYR A 225 -2.87 -13.75 -15.77
CA TYR A 225 -2.31 -12.93 -16.85
C TYR A 225 -0.96 -13.45 -17.36
N ILE A 226 -0.23 -14.11 -16.49
CA ILE A 226 1.00 -14.86 -16.81
C ILE A 226 0.91 -16.25 -16.22
N ASN A 227 1.59 -17.19 -16.84
CA ASN A 227 1.64 -18.59 -16.40
C ASN A 227 3.03 -18.97 -15.87
N TYR A 228 3.20 -20.23 -15.50
CA TYR A 228 4.48 -20.71 -14.96
C TYR A 228 5.63 -20.61 -15.97
N SER A 229 5.36 -20.86 -17.26
CA SER A 229 6.37 -20.72 -18.30
C SER A 229 6.84 -19.28 -18.47
N ASP A 230 5.94 -18.32 -18.34
CA ASP A 230 6.29 -16.89 -18.38
C ASP A 230 7.19 -16.52 -17.20
N LEU A 231 6.87 -16.99 -15.97
CA LEU A 231 7.72 -16.76 -14.79
C LEU A 231 9.10 -17.43 -14.95
N ASP A 232 9.15 -18.63 -15.50
CA ASP A 232 10.40 -19.35 -15.71
C ASP A 232 11.31 -18.60 -16.71
N LEU A 233 10.75 -18.12 -17.82
CA LEU A 233 11.47 -17.26 -18.77
C LEU A 233 12.00 -15.98 -18.13
N MET A 234 11.18 -15.29 -17.35
CA MET A 234 11.60 -14.08 -16.62
C MET A 234 12.75 -14.37 -15.64
N ASN A 235 12.66 -15.48 -14.91
CA ASN A 235 13.71 -15.90 -13.98
C ASN A 235 15.01 -16.29 -14.70
N GLN A 236 14.92 -16.94 -15.88
CA GLN A 236 16.07 -17.22 -16.72
C GLN A 236 16.73 -15.93 -17.25
N CYS A 237 15.95 -14.86 -17.49
CA CYS A 237 16.47 -13.55 -17.82
C CYS A 237 17.03 -12.77 -16.62
N GLY A 238 17.01 -13.35 -15.41
CA GLY A 238 17.55 -12.77 -14.19
C GLY A 238 16.60 -11.79 -13.51
N SER A 239 15.27 -11.94 -13.69
CA SER A 239 14.28 -11.11 -13.02
C SER A 239 14.41 -11.21 -11.50
N VAL A 240 14.44 -10.05 -10.82
CA VAL A 240 14.43 -9.94 -9.36
C VAL A 240 13.04 -9.60 -8.81
N GLY A 241 12.09 -9.33 -9.68
CA GLY A 241 10.71 -8.98 -9.37
C GLY A 241 10.17 -7.91 -10.30
N SER A 242 9.03 -7.32 -9.94
CA SER A 242 8.39 -6.30 -10.75
C SER A 242 8.04 -5.03 -9.96
N ILE A 243 8.06 -3.91 -10.67
CA ILE A 243 7.54 -2.61 -10.25
C ILE A 243 6.42 -2.20 -11.22
N CYS A 244 5.23 -1.95 -10.73
CA CYS A 244 4.08 -1.58 -11.57
C CYS A 244 3.83 -2.55 -12.74
N CYS A 245 3.98 -3.86 -12.54
CA CYS A 245 3.89 -4.94 -13.55
C CYS A 245 5.06 -5.02 -14.54
N HIS A 246 6.06 -4.16 -14.48
CA HIS A 246 7.30 -4.28 -15.25
C HIS A 246 8.29 -5.18 -14.53
N PHE A 247 8.60 -6.36 -15.09
CA PHE A 247 9.60 -7.26 -14.53
C PHE A 247 11.01 -6.79 -14.91
N ILE A 248 11.87 -6.64 -13.90
CA ILE A 248 13.21 -6.07 -14.05
C ILE A 248 14.30 -7.00 -13.54
N ASP A 249 15.47 -6.92 -14.13
CA ASP A 249 16.69 -7.60 -13.69
C ASP A 249 17.42 -6.81 -12.57
N GLN A 250 18.54 -7.34 -12.09
CA GLN A 250 19.37 -6.70 -11.06
C GLN A 250 19.93 -5.31 -11.45
N LYS A 251 19.89 -4.95 -12.74
CA LYS A 251 20.33 -3.64 -13.25
C LYS A 251 19.16 -2.70 -13.52
N GLY A 252 17.96 -3.11 -13.17
CA GLY A 252 16.72 -2.37 -13.42
C GLY A 252 16.31 -2.38 -14.90
N LYS A 253 16.81 -3.31 -15.72
CA LYS A 253 16.40 -3.47 -17.11
C LYS A 253 15.18 -4.38 -17.20
N LEU A 254 14.32 -4.08 -18.17
CA LEU A 254 13.15 -4.88 -18.47
C LEU A 254 13.54 -6.29 -18.91
N CYS A 255 12.87 -7.31 -18.33
CA CYS A 255 13.11 -8.72 -18.63
C CYS A 255 12.23 -9.26 -19.75
N ASP A 256 11.05 -8.71 -19.97
CA ASP A 256 10.10 -9.16 -20.99
C ASP A 256 9.45 -7.98 -21.71
N GLU A 257 9.98 -7.66 -22.88
CA GLU A 257 9.44 -6.60 -23.74
C GLU A 257 8.06 -6.97 -24.31
N GLY A 258 7.80 -8.24 -24.56
CA GLY A 258 6.52 -8.71 -25.11
C GLY A 258 5.38 -8.54 -24.12
N LEU A 259 5.61 -8.84 -22.85
CA LEU A 259 4.63 -8.57 -21.78
C LEU A 259 4.47 -7.07 -21.59
N ASP A 260 5.56 -6.32 -21.57
CA ASP A 260 5.56 -4.88 -21.35
C ASP A 260 4.74 -4.14 -22.42
N GLN A 261 4.93 -4.44 -23.69
CA GLN A 261 4.22 -3.82 -24.82
C GLN A 261 2.69 -4.04 -24.79
N ARG A 262 2.20 -5.02 -24.06
CA ARG A 262 0.77 -5.31 -23.89
C ARG A 262 0.25 -5.03 -22.47
N THR A 263 1.04 -4.36 -21.65
CA THR A 263 0.71 -3.97 -20.27
C THR A 263 0.34 -2.49 -20.19
N LEU A 264 -0.89 -2.22 -19.74
CA LEU A 264 -1.32 -0.85 -19.43
C LEU A 264 -0.82 -0.46 -18.05
N ALA A 265 0.31 0.22 -18.02
CA ALA A 265 0.90 0.78 -16.81
C ALA A 265 1.67 2.05 -17.15
N ILE A 266 2.04 2.82 -16.13
CA ILE A 266 2.96 3.93 -16.31
C ILE A 266 4.33 3.37 -16.75
N PRO A 267 4.94 3.88 -17.84
CA PRO A 267 6.20 3.34 -18.36
C PRO A 267 7.36 3.44 -17.35
N LEU A 268 8.28 2.48 -17.42
CA LEU A 268 9.40 2.36 -16.49
C LEU A 268 10.38 3.55 -16.54
N ASP A 269 10.59 4.12 -17.71
CA ASP A 269 11.40 5.34 -17.91
C ASP A 269 10.73 6.57 -17.25
N VAL A 270 9.40 6.68 -17.39
CA VAL A 270 8.62 7.77 -16.79
C VAL A 270 8.66 7.69 -15.26
N LEU A 271 8.71 6.49 -14.66
CA LEU A 271 8.86 6.34 -13.19
C LEU A 271 10.12 7.05 -12.68
N ARG A 272 11.22 6.95 -13.42
CA ARG A 272 12.53 7.50 -13.02
C ARG A 272 12.61 9.04 -13.06
N GLU A 273 11.72 9.67 -13.81
CA GLU A 273 11.69 11.13 -13.97
C GLU A 273 10.81 11.84 -12.95
N LYS A 274 10.09 11.09 -12.11
CA LYS A 274 9.12 11.69 -11.19
C LYS A 274 9.77 12.42 -10.02
N GLU A 275 9.12 13.50 -9.60
CA GLU A 275 9.56 14.29 -8.44
C GLU A 275 9.66 13.42 -7.19
N TYR A 276 8.63 12.61 -6.94
CA TYR A 276 8.61 11.64 -5.85
C TYR A 276 8.09 10.29 -6.33
N LEU A 277 8.88 9.26 -6.07
CA LEU A 277 8.49 7.86 -6.22
C LEU A 277 8.52 7.22 -4.83
N PHE A 278 7.33 6.91 -4.29
CA PHE A 278 7.17 6.28 -2.99
C PHE A 278 7.06 4.76 -3.16
N ALA A 279 8.00 4.04 -2.58
CA ALA A 279 7.96 2.58 -2.49
C ALA A 279 7.72 2.15 -1.05
N TYR A 280 6.85 1.16 -0.85
CA TYR A 280 6.50 0.58 0.44
C TYR A 280 6.74 -0.92 0.42
N VAL A 281 7.64 -1.39 1.28
CA VAL A 281 8.09 -2.79 1.34
C VAL A 281 7.84 -3.37 2.73
N THR A 282 7.21 -4.54 2.79
CA THR A 282 6.84 -5.23 4.04
C THR A 282 7.40 -6.66 4.13
N SER A 283 8.14 -7.13 3.11
CA SER A 283 8.74 -8.45 3.12
C SER A 283 10.13 -8.44 2.50
N SER A 284 11.00 -9.34 2.95
CA SER A 284 12.36 -9.51 2.44
C SER A 284 12.42 -9.91 0.95
N GLU A 285 11.42 -10.61 0.46
CA GLU A 285 11.31 -11.07 -0.94
C GLU A 285 11.23 -9.91 -1.94
N LYS A 286 10.75 -8.72 -1.48
CA LYS A 286 10.67 -7.51 -2.31
C LYS A 286 11.93 -6.64 -2.26
N VAL A 287 12.88 -6.96 -1.40
CA VAL A 287 14.13 -6.18 -1.27
C VAL A 287 14.98 -6.22 -2.55
N PRO A 288 15.14 -7.36 -3.24
CA PRO A 288 15.90 -7.37 -4.51
C PRO A 288 15.32 -6.42 -5.56
N VAL A 289 14.01 -6.38 -5.74
CA VAL A 289 13.39 -5.48 -6.71
C VAL A 289 13.46 -4.02 -6.25
N LEU A 290 13.33 -3.73 -4.96
CA LEU A 290 13.51 -2.37 -4.42
C LEU A 290 14.95 -1.85 -4.67
N TYR A 291 15.93 -2.73 -4.56
CA TYR A 291 17.35 -2.38 -4.77
C TYR A 291 17.66 -2.09 -6.23
N SER A 292 16.94 -2.72 -7.17
CA SER A 292 17.20 -2.68 -8.61
C SER A 292 16.38 -1.61 -9.34
N ALA A 293 15.27 -1.15 -8.73
CA ALA A 293 14.36 -0.15 -9.27
C ALA A 293 14.86 1.27 -8.98
#